data_83edde80bd0b8dbe3bcf457196746a07
#
_entry.id   83edde80bd0b8dbe3bcf457196746a07
#
_cell.length_a   1.000
_cell.length_b   1.000
_cell.length_c   1.000
_cell.angle_alpha   90.00
_cell.angle_beta   90.00
_cell.angle_gamma   90.00
#
_symmetry.space_group_name_H-M   'P 1'
#
loop_
_entity.id
_entity.type
_entity.pdbx_description
1 polymer ?
#
loop_
_entity_poly.entity_id
_entity_poly.type
_entity_poly.pdbx_seq_one_letter_code
_entity_poly.pdbx_strand_id
1 'polypeptide(L)'
;MACLFATALSAQDNQYWTQQHGARATLMGGATMANADDQAVLFYNPGAVRRVKGTGITTSANYFYLQWLKAKDLSGLGLEITDNNVDVAPRMFVGSFDTKDGKGMRISIGYVSNIYGRFEIQQAGTFRMDLDPQSPGVELVSSLFNTFTTTREDLMGLGFSQLLGKRGSIGITLFGSSFSQRYLRTTDLGLYGDPAFNDTLPTLRGYISTERGDVSNLGLQAKVGYFYTGEHNNWGLSVTVPRWSTRMWQGRMYRATARIGPDDTDEKKLISGEDLDTRYRTPWMVDLGYEYRKGTSVWAFRLGYAAALAGYDRMTLTAADDLNNGLLVPTDGDIRRVRSASVQVLNAGVGAEFPLSPVADLLAGFRTDRNFLDRDALDAATDISGTFSYWDLYHTSFGVDLHSQRAKLTVGVVYSFGQDTSAPEDFRALGDFVDAGQDFLLRTTFNQLGMTFGFSYFILGEAKEAKGE
;
A
#
# COMPACT_ATOMS: atom_id res chain seq x y z
N MET A 1 -9.04 34.66 5.66
CA MET A 1 -9.27 33.31 6.19
C MET A 1 -9.09 32.35 5.02
N ALA A 2 -7.84 31.91 4.78
CA ALA A 2 -7.49 31.03 3.67
C ALA A 2 -7.59 29.60 4.20
N CYS A 3 -8.57 28.81 3.72
CA CYS A 3 -8.60 27.36 3.94
C CYS A 3 -7.47 26.73 3.13
N LEU A 4 -6.38 26.39 3.79
CA LEU A 4 -5.38 25.46 3.31
C LEU A 4 -6.04 24.07 3.27
N PHE A 5 -6.41 23.60 2.09
CA PHE A 5 -6.67 22.20 1.85
C PHE A 5 -5.29 21.50 1.81
N ALA A 6 -4.88 20.98 2.95
CA ALA A 6 -3.76 20.05 3.01
C ALA A 6 -4.18 18.76 2.27
N THR A 7 -3.49 18.46 1.18
CA THR A 7 -3.68 17.20 0.45
C THR A 7 -2.96 16.09 1.21
N ALA A 8 -3.66 15.02 1.45
CA ALA A 8 -3.23 13.91 2.30
C ALA A 8 -2.33 12.92 1.56
N LEU A 9 -1.29 12.44 2.21
CA LEU A 9 -0.37 11.43 1.71
C LEU A 9 -0.29 10.24 2.67
N SER A 10 -0.39 9.03 2.14
CA SER A 10 -0.01 7.82 2.85
C SER A 10 0.91 6.98 1.95
N ALA A 11 2.19 6.90 2.29
CA ALA A 11 3.17 6.12 1.55
C ALA A 11 3.18 4.67 2.06
N GLN A 12 2.33 3.81 1.48
CA GLN A 12 2.20 2.42 1.91
C GLN A 12 1.75 1.57 0.71
N ASP A 13 2.66 1.31 -0.21
CA ASP A 13 2.36 0.66 -1.48
C ASP A 13 3.06 -0.68 -1.70
N ASN A 14 4.07 -1.01 -0.87
CA ASN A 14 4.86 -2.24 -0.98
C ASN A 14 4.77 -3.14 0.27
N GLN A 15 3.70 -3.05 1.05
CA GLN A 15 3.45 -3.88 2.22
C GLN A 15 2.07 -4.54 2.14
N TYR A 16 1.95 -5.78 2.67
CA TYR A 16 0.67 -6.53 2.65
C TYR A 16 -0.22 -6.29 3.87
N TRP A 17 0.35 -5.81 4.99
CA TRP A 17 -0.36 -5.74 6.27
C TRP A 17 -0.58 -4.33 6.78
N THR A 18 -0.18 -3.33 6.03
CA THR A 18 -0.32 -1.93 6.45
C THR A 18 -1.76 -1.57 6.78
N GLN A 19 -2.67 -2.00 5.93
CA GLN A 19 -4.08 -1.76 6.13
C GLN A 19 -4.74 -2.99 6.74
N GLN A 20 -5.17 -2.86 7.97
CA GLN A 20 -5.98 -3.88 8.62
C GLN A 20 -7.47 -3.58 8.41
N HIS A 21 -8.27 -4.63 8.23
CA HIS A 21 -9.69 -4.55 7.93
C HIS A 21 -10.49 -4.67 9.22
N GLY A 22 -11.19 -3.60 9.61
CA GLY A 22 -11.91 -3.52 10.88
C GLY A 22 -11.09 -2.86 11.99
N ALA A 23 -11.74 -1.99 12.78
CA ALA A 23 -11.07 -1.25 13.84
C ALA A 23 -10.52 -2.17 14.93
N ARG A 24 -11.30 -3.19 15.33
CA ARG A 24 -10.85 -4.17 16.31
C ARG A 24 -9.63 -4.95 15.82
N ALA A 25 -9.64 -5.42 14.56
CA ALA A 25 -8.49 -6.09 13.96
C ALA A 25 -7.25 -5.18 13.92
N THR A 26 -7.44 -3.91 13.60
CA THR A 26 -6.38 -2.89 13.62
C THR A 26 -5.75 -2.78 15.00
N LEU A 27 -6.58 -2.70 16.06
CA LEU A 27 -6.13 -2.54 17.45
C LEU A 27 -5.54 -3.81 18.04
N MET A 28 -5.92 -4.99 17.51
CA MET A 28 -5.36 -6.30 17.88
C MET A 28 -4.10 -6.66 17.05
N GLY A 29 -3.42 -5.68 16.42
CA GLY A 29 -2.24 -5.95 15.60
C GLY A 29 -2.50 -6.86 14.40
N GLY A 30 -3.73 -6.92 13.88
CA GLY A 30 -4.11 -7.82 12.80
C GLY A 30 -4.26 -9.30 13.22
N ALA A 31 -4.11 -9.64 14.51
CA ALA A 31 -4.15 -11.01 15.02
C ALA A 31 -5.58 -11.56 15.18
N THR A 32 -6.39 -11.50 14.11
CA THR A 32 -7.81 -11.86 14.11
C THR A 32 -8.14 -13.12 13.31
N MET A 33 -7.15 -13.87 12.87
CA MET A 33 -7.31 -15.09 12.06
C MET A 33 -8.05 -16.21 12.79
N ALA A 34 -7.87 -16.30 14.12
CA ALA A 34 -8.52 -17.27 15.00
C ALA A 34 -9.59 -16.62 15.87
N ASN A 35 -10.09 -15.45 15.49
CA ASN A 35 -11.13 -14.71 16.21
C ASN A 35 -12.42 -14.69 15.40
N ALA A 36 -13.57 -14.77 16.06
CA ALA A 36 -14.88 -14.73 15.44
C ALA A 36 -15.80 -13.67 16.07
N ASP A 37 -15.25 -12.62 16.66
CA ASP A 37 -16.01 -11.59 17.37
C ASP A 37 -16.43 -10.41 16.46
N ASP A 38 -15.93 -10.35 15.22
CA ASP A 38 -16.20 -9.28 14.26
C ASP A 38 -16.43 -9.85 12.84
N GLN A 39 -17.34 -9.26 12.10
CA GLN A 39 -17.64 -9.67 10.71
C GLN A 39 -16.49 -9.38 9.72
N ALA A 40 -15.53 -8.53 10.08
CA ALA A 40 -14.30 -8.27 9.33
C ALA A 40 -13.50 -9.57 9.05
N VAL A 41 -13.73 -10.65 9.79
CA VAL A 41 -13.13 -11.97 9.55
C VAL A 41 -13.39 -12.50 8.13
N LEU A 42 -14.39 -11.99 7.41
CA LEU A 42 -14.59 -12.27 5.99
C LEU A 42 -13.31 -12.06 5.16
N PHE A 43 -12.53 -11.03 5.49
CA PHE A 43 -11.29 -10.68 4.79
C PHE A 43 -10.07 -11.42 5.33
N TYR A 44 -10.13 -11.93 6.56
CA TYR A 44 -9.02 -12.66 7.20
C TYR A 44 -9.17 -14.18 7.04
N ASN A 45 -10.26 -14.72 7.56
CA ASN A 45 -10.52 -16.15 7.57
C ASN A 45 -12.00 -16.42 7.28
N PRO A 46 -12.39 -16.75 6.04
CA PRO A 46 -13.78 -17.02 5.70
C PRO A 46 -14.41 -18.15 6.55
N GLY A 47 -13.62 -19.11 7.04
CA GLY A 47 -14.08 -20.16 7.92
C GLY A 47 -14.62 -19.63 9.27
N ALA A 48 -14.06 -18.54 9.78
CA ALA A 48 -14.50 -17.94 11.05
C ALA A 48 -15.86 -17.23 10.93
N VAL A 49 -16.27 -16.80 9.74
CA VAL A 49 -17.52 -16.06 9.51
C VAL A 49 -18.73 -16.78 10.09
N ARG A 50 -18.78 -18.12 9.97
CA ARG A 50 -19.90 -18.91 10.49
C ARG A 50 -20.01 -18.88 12.02
N ARG A 51 -18.92 -18.56 12.69
CA ARG A 51 -18.83 -18.51 14.15
C ARG A 51 -19.09 -17.12 14.73
N VAL A 52 -19.12 -16.08 13.90
CA VAL A 52 -19.48 -14.73 14.34
C VAL A 52 -20.92 -14.74 14.86
N LYS A 53 -21.12 -14.15 16.03
CA LYS A 53 -22.45 -14.10 16.67
C LYS A 53 -23.38 -13.16 15.89
N GLY A 54 -24.61 -13.63 15.66
CA GLY A 54 -25.70 -12.84 15.10
C GLY A 54 -25.57 -12.47 13.62
N THR A 55 -26.69 -12.03 13.05
CA THR A 55 -26.78 -11.36 11.76
C THR A 55 -26.56 -9.87 11.99
N GLY A 56 -25.71 -9.23 11.18
CA GLY A 56 -25.41 -7.83 11.43
C GLY A 56 -24.56 -7.18 10.36
N ILE A 57 -24.22 -5.94 10.63
CA ILE A 57 -23.41 -5.08 9.78
C ILE A 57 -22.24 -4.55 10.59
N THR A 58 -21.05 -4.55 10.01
CA THR A 58 -19.85 -3.93 10.55
C THR A 58 -19.29 -2.93 9.56
N THR A 59 -18.97 -1.74 10.02
CA THR A 59 -18.26 -0.73 9.25
C THR A 59 -17.06 -0.23 10.02
N SER A 60 -16.01 0.13 9.32
CA SER A 60 -14.86 0.80 9.93
C SER A 60 -14.31 1.88 9.02
N ALA A 61 -13.73 2.89 9.63
CA ALA A 61 -13.00 3.93 8.96
C ALA A 61 -11.73 4.22 9.76
N ASN A 62 -10.67 4.58 9.07
CA ASN A 62 -9.50 5.15 9.69
C ASN A 62 -9.58 6.66 9.46
N TYR A 63 -9.77 7.40 10.54
CA TYR A 63 -9.81 8.85 10.53
C TYR A 63 -8.45 9.38 10.96
N PHE A 64 -7.95 10.35 10.21
CA PHE A 64 -6.76 11.12 10.54
C PHE A 64 -5.48 10.26 10.69
N TYR A 65 -4.73 10.23 9.63
CA TYR A 65 -3.31 9.88 9.71
C TYR A 65 -2.51 11.17 9.74
N LEU A 66 -1.73 11.33 10.80
CA LEU A 66 -0.64 12.29 10.83
C LEU A 66 0.61 11.53 10.42
N GLN A 67 1.20 11.91 9.31
CA GLN A 67 2.37 11.25 8.75
C GLN A 67 3.56 12.21 8.76
N TRP A 68 4.71 11.71 9.14
CA TRP A 68 6.00 12.40 9.07
C TRP A 68 6.97 11.55 8.27
N LEU A 69 7.31 12.03 7.09
CA LEU A 69 8.35 11.47 6.26
C LEU A 69 9.55 12.41 6.32
N LYS A 70 10.72 11.85 6.59
CA LYS A 70 11.97 12.57 6.57
C LYS A 70 12.95 11.79 5.70
N ALA A 71 13.32 12.37 4.57
CA ALA A 71 14.32 11.84 3.68
C ALA A 71 15.51 12.78 3.66
N LYS A 72 16.68 12.27 4.06
CA LYS A 72 17.94 13.01 4.02
C LYS A 72 18.66 12.63 2.76
N ASP A 73 19.11 13.66 2.06
CA ASP A 73 19.95 13.54 0.87
C ASP A 73 19.33 12.75 -0.30
N LEU A 74 18.03 12.95 -0.51
CA LEU A 74 17.27 12.27 -1.56
C LEU A 74 17.85 12.52 -2.98
N SER A 75 18.45 13.67 -3.18
CA SER A 75 19.01 14.09 -4.46
C SER A 75 20.55 13.98 -4.55
N GLY A 76 21.20 13.48 -3.49
CA GLY A 76 22.67 13.53 -3.39
C GLY A 76 23.25 14.93 -3.15
N LEU A 77 22.39 15.89 -2.82
CA LEU A 77 22.71 17.32 -2.74
C LEU A 77 22.70 17.85 -1.32
N GLY A 78 22.64 16.97 -0.31
CA GLY A 78 22.56 17.33 1.11
C GLY A 78 21.20 17.91 1.52
N LEU A 79 20.18 17.83 0.68
CA LEU A 79 18.88 18.41 0.93
C LEU A 79 18.02 17.46 1.78
N GLU A 80 17.32 18.00 2.76
CA GLU A 80 16.39 17.27 3.62
C GLU A 80 14.94 17.57 3.19
N ILE A 81 14.17 16.51 2.94
CA ILE A 81 12.75 16.62 2.64
C ILE A 81 11.96 16.21 3.87
N THR A 82 11.02 17.04 4.26
CA THR A 82 10.04 16.73 5.31
C THR A 82 8.65 16.92 4.77
N ASP A 83 7.83 15.89 4.88
CA ASP A 83 6.44 15.92 4.49
C ASP A 83 5.53 15.60 5.67
N ASN A 84 4.44 16.38 5.83
CA ASN A 84 3.46 16.25 6.89
C ASN A 84 2.06 16.25 6.29
N ASN A 85 1.31 15.17 6.51
CA ASN A 85 0.01 15.01 5.87
C ASN A 85 -1.06 14.46 6.79
N VAL A 86 -2.32 14.76 6.43
CA VAL A 86 -3.53 14.27 7.09
C VAL A 86 -4.44 13.62 6.05
N ASP A 87 -4.85 12.38 6.27
CA ASP A 87 -5.78 11.66 5.38
C ASP A 87 -6.96 11.04 6.14
N VAL A 88 -8.07 10.86 5.41
CA VAL A 88 -9.28 10.19 5.89
C VAL A 88 -9.75 9.19 4.84
N ALA A 89 -9.84 7.94 5.19
CA ALA A 89 -10.32 6.91 4.27
C ALA A 89 -11.37 6.00 4.92
N PRO A 90 -12.57 5.87 4.33
CA PRO A 90 -13.47 4.77 4.67
C PRO A 90 -12.81 3.46 4.26
N ARG A 91 -12.81 2.46 5.15
CA ARG A 91 -12.01 1.26 4.95
C ARG A 91 -12.80 0.01 4.68
N MET A 92 -13.91 -0.19 5.36
CA MET A 92 -14.59 -1.46 5.32
C MET A 92 -16.09 -1.33 5.60
N PHE A 93 -16.84 -2.17 4.89
CA PHE A 93 -18.23 -2.47 5.18
C PHE A 93 -18.45 -3.97 4.98
N VAL A 94 -19.08 -4.65 5.93
CA VAL A 94 -19.44 -6.07 5.84
C VAL A 94 -20.83 -6.30 6.41
N GLY A 95 -21.66 -7.05 5.69
CA GLY A 95 -22.91 -7.60 6.16
C GLY A 95 -22.91 -9.12 6.11
N SER A 96 -23.45 -9.80 7.12
CA SER A 96 -23.59 -11.26 7.14
C SER A 96 -24.98 -11.68 7.56
N PHE A 97 -25.49 -12.75 6.98
CA PHE A 97 -26.80 -13.32 7.27
C PHE A 97 -26.80 -14.84 7.16
N ASP A 98 -27.60 -15.49 8.00
CA ASP A 98 -27.77 -16.94 7.97
C ASP A 98 -28.82 -17.34 6.94
N THR A 99 -28.59 -18.45 6.24
CA THR A 99 -29.60 -19.04 5.34
C THR A 99 -30.72 -19.72 6.13
N LYS A 100 -31.96 -19.61 5.64
CA LYS A 100 -33.16 -20.16 6.31
C LYS A 100 -33.31 -21.69 6.20
N ASP A 101 -32.45 -22.34 5.42
CA ASP A 101 -32.57 -23.75 5.07
C ASP A 101 -32.10 -24.73 6.15
N GLY A 102 -31.78 -24.24 7.35
CA GLY A 102 -31.35 -25.07 8.48
C GLY A 102 -30.00 -25.77 8.33
N LYS A 103 -29.34 -25.63 7.17
CA LYS A 103 -28.04 -26.27 6.88
C LYS A 103 -26.84 -25.57 7.51
N GLY A 104 -27.09 -24.51 8.26
CA GLY A 104 -26.03 -23.81 9.00
C GLY A 104 -25.03 -23.09 8.12
N MET A 105 -25.39 -22.69 6.91
CA MET A 105 -24.58 -21.87 6.03
C MET A 105 -24.79 -20.39 6.33
N ARG A 106 -23.72 -19.60 6.28
CA ARG A 106 -23.76 -18.14 6.37
C ARG A 106 -23.21 -17.54 5.08
N ILE A 107 -23.88 -16.50 4.60
CA ILE A 107 -23.47 -15.70 3.46
C ILE A 107 -23.04 -14.34 3.99
N SER A 108 -21.96 -13.80 3.43
CA SER A 108 -21.46 -12.47 3.76
C SER A 108 -21.12 -11.70 2.50
N ILE A 109 -21.40 -10.41 2.53
CA ILE A 109 -21.02 -9.48 1.47
C ILE A 109 -20.21 -8.36 2.12
N GLY A 110 -19.10 -7.99 1.52
CA GLY A 110 -18.25 -6.94 2.06
C GLY A 110 -17.51 -6.16 1.00
N TYR A 111 -17.15 -4.95 1.38
CA TYR A 111 -16.26 -4.06 0.65
C TYR A 111 -15.10 -3.68 1.57
N VAL A 112 -13.90 -3.62 1.02
CA VAL A 112 -12.73 -3.11 1.72
C VAL A 112 -11.79 -2.40 0.77
N SER A 113 -11.22 -1.29 1.23
CA SER A 113 -10.04 -0.69 0.61
C SER A 113 -8.81 -1.43 1.11
N ASN A 114 -8.27 -2.34 0.27
CA ASN A 114 -7.20 -3.26 0.64
C ASN A 114 -5.82 -2.60 0.60
N ILE A 115 -5.57 -1.80 -0.43
CA ILE A 115 -4.37 -0.96 -0.54
C ILE A 115 -4.83 0.47 -0.77
N TYR A 116 -4.24 1.38 -0.05
CA TYR A 116 -4.39 2.80 -0.27
C TYR A 116 -3.08 3.49 0.10
N GLY A 117 -2.37 3.96 -0.89
CA GLY A 117 -1.14 4.71 -0.76
C GLY A 117 -1.21 5.97 -1.60
N ARG A 118 -0.80 7.09 -1.03
CA ARG A 118 -0.55 8.34 -1.74
C ARG A 118 0.77 8.89 -1.25
N PHE A 119 1.58 9.31 -2.17
CA PHE A 119 2.87 9.88 -1.90
C PHE A 119 3.12 11.07 -2.82
N GLU A 120 3.61 12.18 -2.27
CA GLU A 120 3.96 13.38 -3.04
C GLU A 120 5.18 14.01 -2.39
N ILE A 121 6.22 14.22 -3.18
CA ILE A 121 7.37 15.03 -2.79
C ILE A 121 7.51 16.14 -3.79
N GLN A 122 7.62 17.36 -3.30
CA GLN A 122 8.02 18.51 -4.07
C GLN A 122 9.25 19.13 -3.42
N GLN A 123 10.33 19.25 -4.17
CA GLN A 123 11.55 19.88 -3.72
C GLN A 123 12.03 20.87 -4.77
N ALA A 124 12.33 22.08 -4.34
CA ALA A 124 12.99 23.11 -5.14
C ALA A 124 14.23 23.58 -4.39
N GLY A 125 15.31 23.82 -5.13
CA GLY A 125 16.55 24.28 -4.51
C GLY A 125 17.57 24.77 -5.53
N THR A 126 18.61 25.40 -5.02
CA THR A 126 19.80 25.82 -5.79
C THR A 126 21.03 25.23 -5.13
N PHE A 127 21.88 24.64 -5.91
CA PHE A 127 23.13 24.03 -5.45
C PHE A 127 24.25 24.20 -6.46
N ARG A 128 25.47 23.86 -6.11
CA ARG A 128 26.63 23.88 -6.99
C ARG A 128 27.10 22.47 -7.26
N MET A 129 27.24 22.11 -8.51
CA MET A 129 27.69 20.80 -8.95
C MET A 129 28.27 20.87 -10.36
N ASP A 130 29.32 20.12 -10.63
CA ASP A 130 29.86 19.90 -11.96
C ASP A 130 28.98 18.85 -12.67
N LEU A 131 28.01 19.31 -13.45
CA LEU A 131 27.06 18.48 -14.18
C LEU A 131 27.33 18.41 -15.69
N ASP A 132 28.09 19.35 -16.22
CA ASP A 132 28.42 19.39 -17.66
C ASP A 132 29.89 19.05 -17.89
N PRO A 133 30.22 17.78 -18.25
CA PRO A 133 31.60 17.38 -18.50
C PRO A 133 32.31 18.18 -19.60
N GLN A 134 31.58 18.93 -20.42
CA GLN A 134 32.12 19.75 -21.50
C GLN A 134 32.38 21.21 -21.07
N SER A 135 31.85 21.59 -19.92
CA SER A 135 32.06 22.90 -19.31
C SER A 135 33.09 22.79 -18.18
N PRO A 136 34.21 23.50 -18.21
CA PRO A 136 35.16 23.43 -17.14
C PRO A 136 34.64 24.21 -15.91
N GLY A 137 34.51 23.53 -14.78
CA GLY A 137 34.16 24.16 -13.50
C GLY A 137 32.88 23.63 -12.89
N VAL A 138 32.35 24.34 -11.91
CA VAL A 138 31.14 23.98 -11.15
C VAL A 138 30.01 24.91 -11.59
N GLU A 139 28.90 24.34 -12.02
CA GLU A 139 27.70 25.08 -12.36
C GLU A 139 26.86 25.43 -11.13
N LEU A 140 26.17 26.57 -11.20
CA LEU A 140 25.05 26.86 -10.32
C LEU A 140 23.80 26.20 -10.92
N VAL A 141 23.22 25.25 -10.18
CA VAL A 141 22.05 24.47 -10.62
C VAL A 141 20.83 24.92 -9.84
N SER A 142 19.77 25.32 -10.54
CA SER A 142 18.44 25.43 -9.97
C SER A 142 17.67 24.15 -10.26
N SER A 143 16.98 23.59 -9.28
CA SER A 143 16.24 22.33 -9.43
C SER A 143 14.82 22.41 -8.90
N LEU A 144 13.91 21.76 -9.61
CA LEU A 144 12.58 21.43 -9.15
C LEU A 144 12.33 19.94 -9.40
N PHE A 145 12.14 19.20 -8.32
CA PHE A 145 11.71 17.81 -8.35
C PHE A 145 10.29 17.69 -7.82
N ASN A 146 9.44 17.02 -8.57
CA ASN A 146 8.10 16.67 -8.12
C ASN A 146 7.84 15.21 -8.41
N THR A 147 7.53 14.43 -7.38
CA THR A 147 7.15 13.03 -7.51
C THR A 147 5.82 12.82 -6.80
N PHE A 148 4.88 12.26 -7.52
CA PHE A 148 3.56 11.94 -7.03
C PHE A 148 3.20 10.49 -7.38
N THR A 149 2.77 9.72 -6.40
CA THR A 149 2.28 8.36 -6.61
C THR A 149 1.00 8.12 -5.80
N THR A 150 0.02 7.49 -6.43
CA THR A 150 -1.14 6.94 -5.74
C THR A 150 -1.31 5.49 -6.13
N THR A 151 -1.54 4.63 -5.15
CA THR A 151 -1.85 3.22 -5.35
C THR A 151 -3.10 2.87 -4.57
N ARG A 152 -4.07 2.24 -5.21
CA ARG A 152 -5.32 1.84 -4.60
C ARG A 152 -5.75 0.46 -5.10
N GLU A 153 -6.16 -0.39 -4.17
CA GLU A 153 -6.87 -1.63 -4.46
C GLU A 153 -8.13 -1.72 -3.59
N ASP A 154 -9.27 -1.87 -4.23
CA ASP A 154 -10.55 -2.10 -3.57
C ASP A 154 -11.02 -3.53 -3.83
N LEU A 155 -11.49 -4.22 -2.80
CA LEU A 155 -12.02 -5.57 -2.88
C LEU A 155 -13.53 -5.57 -2.54
N MET A 156 -14.32 -6.19 -3.41
CA MET A 156 -15.71 -6.56 -3.12
C MET A 156 -15.77 -8.07 -2.95
N GLY A 157 -16.16 -8.55 -1.76
CA GLY A 157 -16.16 -9.96 -1.40
C GLY A 157 -17.55 -10.54 -1.25
N LEU A 158 -17.75 -11.74 -1.78
CA LEU A 158 -18.89 -12.60 -1.50
C LEU A 158 -18.38 -13.87 -0.80
N GLY A 159 -18.76 -14.04 0.47
CA GLY A 159 -18.30 -15.13 1.34
C GLY A 159 -19.38 -16.15 1.62
N PHE A 160 -18.97 -17.42 1.68
CA PHE A 160 -19.78 -18.57 2.08
C PHE A 160 -19.04 -19.32 3.18
N SER A 161 -19.72 -19.59 4.29
CA SER A 161 -19.12 -20.31 5.42
C SER A 161 -20.11 -21.31 6.00
N GLN A 162 -19.61 -22.50 6.35
CA GLN A 162 -20.40 -23.62 6.86
C GLN A 162 -19.70 -24.32 8.03
N LEU A 163 -20.48 -24.86 8.95
CA LEU A 163 -19.97 -25.71 10.04
C LEU A 163 -19.42 -27.04 9.48
N LEU A 164 -18.28 -27.46 10.03
CA LEU A 164 -17.66 -28.75 9.82
C LEU A 164 -17.59 -29.47 11.17
N GLY A 165 -18.65 -30.20 11.49
CA GLY A 165 -18.84 -30.81 12.81
C GLY A 165 -19.10 -29.77 13.91
N LYS A 166 -18.88 -30.16 15.18
CA LYS A 166 -19.19 -29.31 16.34
C LYS A 166 -18.21 -28.15 16.55
N ARG A 167 -16.94 -28.36 16.22
CA ARG A 167 -15.84 -27.42 16.54
C ARG A 167 -15.21 -26.75 15.33
N GLY A 168 -15.32 -27.33 14.14
CA GLY A 168 -14.75 -26.80 12.90
C GLY A 168 -15.73 -25.95 12.11
N SER A 169 -15.23 -25.07 11.26
CA SER A 169 -15.95 -24.43 10.18
C SER A 169 -15.00 -24.13 9.01
N ILE A 170 -15.55 -24.14 7.80
CA ILE A 170 -14.81 -23.86 6.56
C ILE A 170 -15.56 -22.78 5.79
N GLY A 171 -14.82 -21.97 5.05
CA GLY A 171 -15.43 -20.94 4.21
C GLY A 171 -14.56 -20.59 3.02
N ILE A 172 -15.20 -19.94 2.05
CA ILE A 172 -14.56 -19.35 0.88
C ILE A 172 -15.10 -17.94 0.68
N THR A 173 -14.21 -17.02 0.31
CA THR A 173 -14.60 -15.70 -0.16
C THR A 173 -14.06 -15.51 -1.57
N LEU A 174 -14.93 -15.08 -2.47
CA LEU A 174 -14.60 -14.66 -3.83
C LEU A 174 -14.57 -13.14 -3.87
N PHE A 175 -13.47 -12.57 -4.34
CA PHE A 175 -13.28 -11.13 -4.43
C PHE A 175 -13.22 -10.68 -5.88
N GLY A 176 -14.00 -9.62 -6.20
CA GLY A 176 -13.71 -8.74 -7.31
C GLY A 176 -12.71 -7.69 -6.84
N SER A 177 -11.61 -7.52 -7.54
CA SER A 177 -10.52 -6.58 -7.20
C SER A 177 -10.40 -5.51 -8.27
N SER A 178 -10.48 -4.25 -7.85
CA SER A 178 -10.22 -3.06 -8.66
C SER A 178 -8.89 -2.46 -8.22
N PHE A 179 -7.88 -2.49 -9.09
CA PHE A 179 -6.57 -1.91 -8.85
C PHE A 179 -6.38 -0.67 -9.71
N SER A 180 -5.83 0.40 -9.12
CA SER A 180 -5.38 1.58 -9.83
C SER A 180 -4.07 2.10 -9.24
N GLN A 181 -3.16 2.50 -10.10
CA GLN A 181 -1.92 3.16 -9.74
C GLN A 181 -1.68 4.31 -10.69
N ARG A 182 -1.32 5.46 -10.15
CA ARG A 182 -0.86 6.63 -10.90
C ARG A 182 0.47 7.06 -10.34
N TYR A 183 1.42 7.32 -11.20
CA TYR A 183 2.64 8.01 -10.85
C TYR A 183 2.86 9.20 -11.78
N LEU A 184 3.49 10.24 -11.26
CA LEU A 184 3.97 11.40 -11.98
C LEU A 184 5.35 11.74 -11.40
N ARG A 185 6.33 11.91 -12.28
CA ARG A 185 7.64 12.42 -11.92
C ARG A 185 7.97 13.60 -12.83
N THR A 186 8.39 14.69 -12.26
CA THR A 186 8.88 15.86 -13.01
C THR A 186 10.22 16.26 -12.44
N THR A 187 11.20 16.44 -13.33
CA THR A 187 12.53 16.98 -13.02
C THR A 187 12.72 18.19 -13.91
N ASP A 188 13.04 19.33 -13.33
CA ASP A 188 13.39 20.55 -14.03
C ASP A 188 14.70 21.08 -13.46
N LEU A 189 15.71 21.18 -14.31
CA LEU A 189 17.05 21.66 -13.95
C LEU A 189 17.42 22.82 -14.86
N GLY A 190 17.79 23.95 -14.26
CA GLY A 190 18.43 25.06 -14.95
C GLY A 190 19.92 25.14 -14.55
N LEU A 191 20.81 25.17 -15.51
CA LEU A 191 22.24 25.25 -15.30
C LEU A 191 22.73 26.64 -15.67
N TYR A 192 23.52 27.24 -14.80
CA TYR A 192 24.06 28.59 -14.96
C TYR A 192 25.57 28.58 -14.68
N GLY A 193 26.35 29.36 -15.47
CA GLY A 193 27.76 29.60 -15.14
C GLY A 193 27.85 30.27 -13.75
N ASP A 194 28.76 29.80 -12.88
CA ASP A 194 29.04 30.47 -11.61
C ASP A 194 30.27 31.37 -11.75
N PRO A 195 30.10 32.71 -11.74
CA PRO A 195 31.22 33.66 -11.90
C PRO A 195 32.27 33.51 -10.78
N ALA A 196 31.95 32.86 -9.67
CA ALA A 196 32.91 32.64 -8.59
C ALA A 196 33.89 31.48 -8.88
N PHE A 197 33.53 30.57 -9.79
CA PHE A 197 34.31 29.38 -10.08
C PHE A 197 34.73 29.29 -11.57
N ASN A 198 33.90 29.79 -12.46
CA ASN A 198 34.21 29.84 -13.90
C ASN A 198 33.27 30.79 -14.62
N ASP A 199 33.79 31.57 -15.56
CA ASP A 199 33.02 32.59 -16.30
C ASP A 199 32.43 32.01 -17.61
N THR A 200 32.55 30.70 -17.84
CA THR A 200 32.03 30.06 -19.06
C THR A 200 30.60 29.57 -18.81
N LEU A 201 29.74 29.84 -19.81
CA LEU A 201 28.37 29.30 -19.80
C LEU A 201 28.42 27.79 -20.07
N PRO A 202 27.65 26.97 -19.32
CA PRO A 202 27.57 25.55 -19.57
C PRO A 202 27.02 25.26 -20.97
N THR A 203 27.46 24.16 -21.58
CA THR A 203 26.95 23.70 -22.90
C THR A 203 25.52 23.16 -22.75
N LEU A 204 25.15 22.65 -21.59
CA LEU A 204 23.76 22.31 -21.22
C LEU A 204 23.20 23.43 -20.34
N ARG A 205 22.14 24.09 -20.78
CA ARG A 205 21.48 25.20 -20.06
C ARG A 205 20.25 24.76 -19.28
N GLY A 206 19.68 23.62 -19.60
CA GLY A 206 18.54 23.12 -18.91
C GLY A 206 18.15 21.68 -19.28
N TYR A 207 17.48 21.03 -18.36
CA TYR A 207 16.91 19.70 -18.57
C TYR A 207 15.52 19.64 -17.94
N ILE A 208 14.54 19.23 -18.73
CA ILE A 208 13.18 19.00 -18.25
C ILE A 208 12.80 17.57 -18.60
N SER A 209 12.33 16.83 -17.61
CA SER A 209 11.77 15.50 -17.79
C SER A 209 10.44 15.40 -17.05
N THR A 210 9.41 14.96 -17.75
CA THR A 210 8.11 14.63 -17.15
C THR A 210 7.73 13.21 -17.56
N GLU A 211 7.44 12.38 -16.59
CA GLU A 211 7.02 11.01 -16.79
C GLU A 211 5.75 10.75 -16.00
N ARG A 212 4.75 10.17 -16.65
CA ARG A 212 3.47 9.83 -16.05
C ARG A 212 3.01 8.46 -16.54
N GLY A 213 2.45 7.68 -15.60
CA GLY A 213 1.75 6.45 -15.92
C GLY A 213 0.49 6.29 -15.08
N ASP A 214 -0.58 5.90 -15.73
CA ASP A 214 -1.85 5.52 -15.13
C ASP A 214 -2.08 4.03 -15.43
N VAL A 215 -2.10 3.17 -14.42
CA VAL A 215 -2.35 1.73 -14.52
C VAL A 215 -3.68 1.45 -13.87
N SER A 216 -4.61 0.84 -14.59
CA SER A 216 -5.90 0.38 -14.05
C SER A 216 -6.14 -1.06 -14.45
N ASN A 217 -6.58 -1.89 -13.51
CA ASN A 217 -6.81 -3.31 -13.77
C ASN A 217 -7.93 -3.88 -12.90
N LEU A 218 -8.85 -4.61 -13.52
CA LEU A 218 -9.87 -5.39 -12.83
C LEU A 218 -9.43 -6.85 -12.71
N GLY A 219 -9.71 -7.51 -11.59
CA GLY A 219 -9.31 -8.89 -11.36
C GLY A 219 -10.21 -9.64 -10.40
N LEU A 220 -9.94 -10.93 -10.29
CA LEU A 220 -10.62 -11.84 -9.38
C LEU A 220 -9.59 -12.49 -8.44
N GLN A 221 -10.00 -12.71 -7.20
CA GLN A 221 -9.19 -13.41 -6.20
C GLN A 221 -10.09 -14.28 -5.33
N ALA A 222 -9.56 -15.35 -4.77
CA ALA A 222 -10.27 -16.18 -3.81
C ALA A 222 -9.44 -16.38 -2.55
N LYS A 223 -10.14 -16.53 -1.42
CA LYS A 223 -9.56 -16.91 -0.13
C LYS A 223 -10.36 -18.06 0.44
N VAL A 224 -9.67 -19.11 0.88
CA VAL A 224 -10.28 -20.27 1.57
C VAL A 224 -9.80 -20.22 3.01
N GLY A 225 -10.69 -20.50 3.96
CA GLY A 225 -10.37 -20.47 5.38
C GLY A 225 -10.93 -21.65 6.12
N TYR A 226 -10.19 -22.09 7.13
CA TYR A 226 -10.59 -23.07 8.13
C TYR A 226 -10.49 -22.45 9.52
N PHE A 227 -11.49 -22.70 10.36
CA PHE A 227 -11.51 -22.22 11.72
C PHE A 227 -11.91 -23.36 12.67
N TYR A 228 -11.21 -23.46 13.78
CA TYR A 228 -11.46 -24.44 14.83
C TYR A 228 -11.64 -23.76 16.18
N THR A 229 -12.71 -24.08 16.89
CA THR A 229 -13.01 -23.60 18.24
C THR A 229 -12.70 -24.69 19.24
N GLY A 230 -11.75 -24.44 20.13
CA GLY A 230 -11.49 -25.26 21.32
C GLY A 230 -12.21 -24.70 22.55
N GLU A 231 -11.92 -25.26 23.72
CA GLU A 231 -12.47 -24.81 24.98
C GLU A 231 -11.88 -23.47 25.44
N HIS A 232 -10.55 -23.35 25.35
CA HIS A 232 -9.81 -22.15 25.73
C HIS A 232 -8.98 -21.58 24.55
N ASN A 233 -8.98 -22.25 23.43
CA ASN A 233 -8.15 -21.87 22.29
C ASN A 233 -8.89 -22.05 20.97
N ASN A 234 -8.62 -21.13 20.05
CA ASN A 234 -9.08 -21.20 18.68
C ASN A 234 -7.89 -21.23 17.74
N TRP A 235 -8.08 -21.85 16.58
CA TRP A 235 -7.11 -21.89 15.50
C TRP A 235 -7.77 -21.42 14.21
N GLY A 236 -7.02 -20.68 13.44
CA GLY A 236 -7.43 -20.21 12.13
C GLY A 236 -6.33 -20.45 11.09
N LEU A 237 -6.73 -20.92 9.93
CA LEU A 237 -5.86 -21.06 8.76
C LEU A 237 -6.56 -20.46 7.56
N SER A 238 -5.87 -19.65 6.77
CA SER A 238 -6.40 -19.24 5.47
C SER A 238 -5.34 -19.28 4.39
N VAL A 239 -5.80 -19.52 3.16
CA VAL A 239 -4.99 -19.49 1.94
C VAL A 239 -5.65 -18.52 0.97
N THR A 240 -4.89 -17.53 0.53
CA THR A 240 -5.29 -16.60 -0.54
C THR A 240 -4.61 -17.04 -1.83
N VAL A 241 -5.40 -17.30 -2.88
CA VAL A 241 -4.85 -17.65 -4.19
C VAL A 241 -4.36 -16.40 -4.91
N PRO A 242 -3.42 -16.53 -5.86
CA PRO A 242 -2.99 -15.43 -6.70
C PRO A 242 -4.17 -14.74 -7.40
N ARG A 243 -4.10 -13.44 -7.50
CA ARG A 243 -5.07 -12.66 -8.22
C ARG A 243 -4.97 -12.92 -9.73
N TRP A 244 -6.10 -13.20 -10.34
CA TRP A 244 -6.22 -13.29 -11.77
C TRP A 244 -6.63 -11.93 -12.36
N SER A 245 -5.74 -11.34 -13.19
CA SER A 245 -5.99 -10.09 -13.91
C SER A 245 -6.85 -10.32 -15.13
N THR A 246 -7.84 -9.47 -15.33
CA THR A 246 -8.60 -9.39 -16.59
C THR A 246 -7.96 -8.37 -17.53
N ARG A 247 -8.41 -8.29 -18.78
CA ARG A 247 -8.01 -7.27 -19.75
C ARG A 247 -9.05 -6.16 -19.88
N MET A 248 -9.92 -5.99 -18.87
CA MET A 248 -11.07 -5.07 -18.99
C MET A 248 -10.71 -3.60 -18.85
N TRP A 249 -9.65 -3.28 -18.17
CA TRP A 249 -9.16 -1.91 -17.98
C TRP A 249 -7.76 -1.77 -18.53
N GLN A 250 -7.46 -0.57 -18.99
CA GLN A 250 -6.24 -0.23 -19.73
C GLN A 250 -5.44 0.82 -18.98
N GLY A 251 -4.22 1.02 -19.45
CA GLY A 251 -3.29 2.00 -18.93
C GLY A 251 -2.94 3.08 -19.93
N ARG A 252 -2.31 4.13 -19.44
CA ARG A 252 -1.73 5.21 -20.23
C ARG A 252 -0.35 5.52 -19.74
N MET A 253 0.55 5.85 -20.64
CA MET A 253 1.90 6.27 -20.33
C MET A 253 2.29 7.49 -21.15
N TYR A 254 3.01 8.40 -20.54
CA TYR A 254 3.53 9.61 -21.18
C TYR A 254 4.91 9.89 -20.62
N ARG A 255 5.87 10.19 -21.51
CA ARG A 255 7.19 10.67 -21.13
C ARG A 255 7.61 11.78 -22.10
N ALA A 256 7.96 12.93 -21.55
CA ALA A 256 8.55 14.03 -22.30
C ALA A 256 9.89 14.38 -21.69
N THR A 257 10.91 14.55 -22.53
CA THR A 257 12.23 15.06 -22.13
C THR A 257 12.65 16.19 -23.05
N ALA A 258 13.25 17.21 -22.46
CA ALA A 258 13.86 18.30 -23.22
C ALA A 258 15.25 18.58 -22.65
N ARG A 259 16.25 18.62 -23.50
CA ARG A 259 17.59 19.13 -23.21
C ARG A 259 17.74 20.47 -23.92
N ILE A 260 18.08 21.51 -23.19
CA ILE A 260 18.21 22.87 -23.69
C ILE A 260 19.70 23.18 -23.81
N GLY A 261 20.19 23.22 -25.01
CA GLY A 261 21.57 23.57 -25.34
C GLY A 261 21.77 25.06 -25.64
N PRO A 262 22.99 25.51 -25.87
CA PRO A 262 23.27 26.81 -26.44
C PRO A 262 22.86 26.84 -27.93
N ASP A 263 22.42 27.98 -28.42
CA ASP A 263 22.23 28.26 -29.84
C ASP A 263 21.27 27.30 -30.58
N ASP A 264 20.03 27.10 -30.06
CA ASP A 264 18.96 26.29 -30.66
C ASP A 264 19.30 24.79 -30.86
N THR A 265 20.28 24.26 -30.15
CA THR A 265 20.57 22.82 -30.15
C THR A 265 19.67 22.03 -29.20
N ASP A 266 18.41 22.43 -29.13
CA ASP A 266 17.42 21.78 -28.24
C ASP A 266 17.09 20.36 -28.72
N GLU A 267 17.21 19.40 -27.83
CA GLU A 267 16.76 18.03 -28.08
C GLU A 267 15.46 17.77 -27.31
N LYS A 268 14.41 17.42 -28.03
CA LYS A 268 13.08 17.12 -27.43
C LYS A 268 12.64 15.74 -27.86
N LYS A 269 12.22 14.93 -26.86
CA LYS A 269 11.65 13.60 -27.08
C LYS A 269 10.28 13.53 -26.41
N LEU A 270 9.32 12.93 -27.09
CA LEU A 270 7.99 12.67 -26.58
C LEU A 270 7.60 11.23 -26.89
N ILE A 271 7.24 10.49 -25.87
CA ILE A 271 6.74 9.12 -25.96
C ILE A 271 5.39 9.09 -25.25
N SER A 272 4.36 8.54 -25.90
CA SER A 272 3.05 8.37 -25.30
C SER A 272 2.38 7.13 -25.83
N GLY A 273 1.62 6.45 -24.96
CA GLY A 273 0.77 5.34 -25.32
C GLY A 273 -0.53 5.39 -24.52
N GLU A 274 -1.63 5.12 -25.20
CA GLU A 274 -2.96 4.98 -24.65
C GLU A 274 -3.46 3.55 -24.87
N ASP A 275 -4.46 3.14 -24.13
CA ASP A 275 -5.09 1.82 -24.23
C ASP A 275 -4.13 0.62 -24.03
N LEU A 276 -3.07 0.84 -23.22
CA LEU A 276 -2.04 -0.16 -22.97
C LEU A 276 -2.58 -1.31 -22.12
N ASP A 277 -2.19 -2.53 -22.46
CA ASP A 277 -2.51 -3.73 -21.68
C ASP A 277 -1.92 -3.61 -20.27
N THR A 278 -2.75 -3.82 -19.25
CA THR A 278 -2.32 -3.75 -17.84
C THR A 278 -2.47 -5.10 -17.15
N ARG A 279 -1.58 -5.34 -16.19
CA ARG A 279 -1.59 -6.52 -15.32
C ARG A 279 -1.30 -6.12 -13.88
N TYR A 280 -2.03 -6.75 -12.95
CA TYR A 280 -1.71 -6.67 -11.54
C TYR A 280 -1.84 -8.06 -10.92
N ARG A 281 -0.80 -8.53 -10.26
CA ARG A 281 -0.70 -9.85 -9.66
C ARG A 281 -0.41 -9.76 -8.18
N THR A 282 -0.97 -10.68 -7.41
CA THR A 282 -0.62 -10.92 -6.01
C THR A 282 -0.11 -12.35 -5.85
N PRO A 283 0.79 -12.63 -4.89
CA PRO A 283 1.30 -13.97 -4.67
C PRO A 283 0.27 -14.89 -3.99
N TRP A 284 0.62 -16.16 -3.84
CA TRP A 284 0.04 -17.03 -2.83
C TRP A 284 0.34 -16.47 -1.44
N MET A 285 -0.69 -16.46 -0.58
CA MET A 285 -0.51 -16.07 0.81
C MET A 285 -1.13 -17.13 1.72
N VAL A 286 -0.45 -17.43 2.83
CA VAL A 286 -0.91 -18.36 3.86
C VAL A 286 -0.85 -17.65 5.20
N ASP A 287 -1.95 -17.64 5.93
CA ASP A 287 -2.03 -17.05 7.25
C ASP A 287 -2.46 -18.11 8.28
N LEU A 288 -1.74 -18.17 9.38
CA LEU A 288 -2.04 -19.00 10.56
C LEU A 288 -2.36 -18.09 11.74
N GLY A 289 -3.42 -18.40 12.46
CA GLY A 289 -3.80 -17.71 13.69
C GLY A 289 -4.02 -18.64 14.86
N TYR A 290 -3.70 -18.12 16.02
CA TYR A 290 -3.96 -18.77 17.29
C TYR A 290 -4.55 -17.76 18.27
N GLU A 291 -5.57 -18.15 18.99
CA GLU A 291 -6.19 -17.35 20.05
C GLU A 291 -6.29 -18.18 21.32
N TYR A 292 -5.88 -17.60 22.43
CA TYR A 292 -6.00 -18.17 23.77
C TYR A 292 -6.88 -17.29 24.65
N ARG A 293 -7.88 -17.91 25.27
CA ARG A 293 -8.84 -17.24 26.18
C ARG A 293 -8.64 -17.75 27.63
N LYS A 294 -8.36 -16.81 28.54
CA LYS A 294 -8.27 -17.08 29.98
C LYS A 294 -9.23 -16.17 30.71
N GLY A 295 -10.34 -16.76 31.16
CA GLY A 295 -11.46 -15.98 31.67
C GLY A 295 -12.03 -15.09 30.57
N THR A 296 -12.04 -13.79 30.83
CA THR A 296 -12.48 -12.77 29.88
C THR A 296 -11.33 -12.15 29.02
N SER A 297 -10.08 -12.44 29.35
CA SER A 297 -8.92 -11.93 28.61
C SER A 297 -8.62 -12.79 27.39
N VAL A 298 -8.25 -12.15 26.29
CA VAL A 298 -7.92 -12.77 25.00
C VAL A 298 -6.48 -12.43 24.61
N TRP A 299 -5.74 -13.44 24.19
CA TRP A 299 -4.42 -13.30 23.56
C TRP A 299 -4.48 -13.91 22.17
N ALA A 300 -4.11 -13.15 21.17
CA ALA A 300 -4.20 -13.56 19.78
C ALA A 300 -2.84 -13.39 19.08
N PHE A 301 -2.54 -14.34 18.21
CA PHE A 301 -1.31 -14.38 17.41
C PHE A 301 -1.64 -14.65 15.96
N ARG A 302 -0.90 -14.03 15.06
CA ARG A 302 -0.98 -14.28 13.62
C ARG A 302 0.41 -14.37 13.02
N LEU A 303 0.59 -15.34 12.13
CA LEU A 303 1.75 -15.47 11.28
C LEU A 303 1.26 -15.53 9.84
N GLY A 304 1.79 -14.68 8.97
CA GLY A 304 1.41 -14.61 7.57
C GLY A 304 2.63 -14.68 6.66
N TYR A 305 2.55 -15.56 5.68
CA TYR A 305 3.55 -15.76 4.64
C TYR A 305 2.98 -15.35 3.29
N ALA A 306 3.72 -14.55 2.53
CA ALA A 306 3.47 -14.25 1.14
C ALA A 306 4.64 -14.77 0.30
N ALA A 307 4.33 -15.50 -0.77
CA ALA A 307 5.35 -16.05 -1.67
C ALA A 307 5.96 -14.93 -2.54
N ALA A 308 7.15 -15.18 -3.08
CA ALA A 308 7.77 -14.29 -4.05
C ALA A 308 6.99 -14.29 -5.38
N LEU A 309 7.05 -13.18 -6.10
CA LEU A 309 6.62 -13.06 -7.49
C LEU A 309 7.80 -12.65 -8.36
N ALA A 310 8.09 -13.45 -9.37
CA ALA A 310 9.06 -13.06 -10.40
C ALA A 310 8.63 -11.75 -11.08
N GLY A 311 9.61 -10.97 -11.53
CA GLY A 311 9.37 -9.71 -12.21
C GLY A 311 8.39 -9.85 -13.38
N TYR A 312 7.41 -8.94 -13.45
CA TYR A 312 6.42 -8.89 -14.52
C TYR A 312 6.07 -7.45 -14.85
N ASP A 313 5.71 -7.21 -16.09
CA ASP A 313 5.31 -5.90 -16.55
C ASP A 313 3.85 -5.64 -16.15
N ARG A 314 3.62 -4.58 -15.37
CA ARG A 314 2.27 -4.07 -15.09
C ARG A 314 1.69 -3.38 -16.30
N MET A 315 2.54 -2.67 -17.04
CA MET A 315 2.22 -1.97 -18.27
C MET A 315 3.51 -1.81 -19.08
N THR A 316 3.43 -1.98 -20.38
CA THR A 316 4.56 -1.80 -21.30
C THR A 316 4.13 -0.91 -22.44
N LEU A 317 4.93 0.09 -22.73
CA LEU A 317 4.86 0.85 -23.97
C LEU A 317 5.70 0.12 -25.03
N THR A 318 5.13 -0.15 -26.19
CA THR A 318 5.87 -0.78 -27.30
C THR A 318 6.22 0.27 -28.35
N ALA A 319 7.24 0.00 -29.16
CA ALA A 319 7.62 0.89 -30.25
C ALA A 319 6.49 1.13 -31.28
N ALA A 320 5.50 0.20 -31.33
CA ALA A 320 4.32 0.35 -32.18
C ALA A 320 3.29 1.34 -31.62
N ASP A 321 3.32 1.56 -30.29
CA ASP A 321 2.45 2.51 -29.59
C ASP A 321 3.01 3.93 -29.63
N ASP A 322 4.27 4.08 -30.10
CA ASP A 322 4.92 5.37 -30.25
C ASP A 322 4.44 6.04 -31.56
N LEU A 323 3.39 6.76 -31.42
CA LEU A 323 2.81 7.53 -32.51
C LEU A 323 3.55 8.85 -32.75
N ASN A 324 4.62 8.78 -33.48
CA ASN A 324 5.00 9.66 -34.58
C ASN A 324 4.46 11.10 -34.51
N ASN A 325 4.94 11.87 -33.56
CA ASN A 325 4.65 13.30 -33.50
C ASN A 325 5.75 14.16 -34.23
N GLY A 326 6.52 13.55 -35.11
CA GLY A 326 7.56 14.26 -35.89
C GLY A 326 8.81 14.62 -35.09
N LEU A 327 8.92 14.13 -33.87
CA LEU A 327 10.09 14.19 -33.00
C LEU A 327 10.96 12.95 -33.21
N LEU A 328 12.22 12.99 -32.81
CA LEU A 328 13.18 11.90 -32.99
C LEU A 328 12.58 10.53 -32.63
N VAL A 329 12.79 9.53 -33.48
CA VAL A 329 12.35 8.16 -33.23
C VAL A 329 12.98 7.68 -31.92
N PRO A 330 12.18 7.25 -30.89
CA PRO A 330 12.73 6.75 -29.66
C PRO A 330 13.62 5.53 -29.92
N THR A 331 14.70 5.44 -29.21
CA THR A 331 15.53 4.23 -29.18
C THR A 331 14.97 3.26 -28.16
N ASP A 332 15.32 1.96 -28.22
CA ASP A 332 14.86 0.96 -27.24
C ASP A 332 15.18 1.36 -25.79
N GLY A 333 16.23 2.15 -25.54
CA GLY A 333 16.58 2.68 -24.23
C GLY A 333 15.67 3.81 -23.71
N ASP A 334 14.87 4.42 -24.58
CA ASP A 334 13.91 5.47 -24.18
C ASP A 334 12.55 4.88 -23.74
N ILE A 335 12.30 3.60 -24.05
CA ILE A 335 11.07 2.89 -23.74
C ILE A 335 11.18 2.30 -22.33
N ARG A 336 10.34 2.76 -21.42
CA ARG A 336 10.29 2.26 -20.04
C ARG A 336 9.08 1.38 -19.82
N ARG A 337 9.19 0.46 -18.85
CA ARG A 337 8.15 -0.48 -18.44
C ARG A 337 7.74 -0.19 -17.00
N VAL A 338 6.44 -0.15 -16.73
CA VAL A 338 5.97 -0.19 -15.35
C VAL A 338 6.03 -1.63 -14.88
N ARG A 339 7.03 -1.95 -14.08
CA ARG A 339 7.33 -3.31 -13.67
C ARG A 339 7.16 -3.53 -12.17
N SER A 340 6.87 -4.75 -11.77
CA SER A 340 6.74 -5.16 -10.38
C SER A 340 7.36 -6.53 -10.17
N ALA A 341 8.05 -6.68 -9.06
CA ALA A 341 8.58 -7.93 -8.56
C ALA A 341 8.44 -7.96 -7.03
N SER A 342 8.30 -9.12 -6.42
CA SER A 342 8.26 -9.20 -4.96
C SER A 342 9.07 -10.36 -4.42
N VAL A 343 9.82 -10.10 -3.35
CA VAL A 343 10.42 -11.13 -2.51
C VAL A 343 9.37 -11.80 -1.64
N GLN A 344 9.69 -12.96 -1.11
CA GLN A 344 8.86 -13.58 -0.09
C GLN A 344 8.95 -12.79 1.22
N VAL A 345 7.84 -12.66 1.93
CA VAL A 345 7.80 -11.98 3.23
C VAL A 345 7.08 -12.82 4.27
N LEU A 346 7.57 -12.72 5.51
CA LEU A 346 6.95 -13.28 6.69
C LEU A 346 6.62 -12.17 7.67
N ASN A 347 5.34 -12.01 7.98
CA ASN A 347 4.83 -11.04 8.94
C ASN A 347 4.24 -11.72 10.16
N ALA A 348 4.38 -11.08 11.32
CA ALA A 348 3.84 -11.55 12.59
C ALA A 348 3.02 -10.45 13.26
N GLY A 349 1.94 -10.86 13.94
CA GLY A 349 1.10 -9.97 14.72
C GLY A 349 0.72 -10.60 16.06
N VAL A 350 0.62 -9.78 17.09
CA VAL A 350 0.13 -10.14 18.42
C VAL A 350 -0.88 -9.11 18.88
N GLY A 351 -1.95 -9.59 19.51
CA GLY A 351 -2.99 -8.76 20.09
C GLY A 351 -3.40 -9.27 21.46
N ALA A 352 -3.84 -8.35 22.29
CA ALA A 352 -4.39 -8.66 23.60
C ALA A 352 -5.66 -7.83 23.86
N GLU A 353 -6.63 -8.46 24.52
CA GLU A 353 -7.87 -7.83 24.95
C GLU A 353 -8.07 -8.10 26.44
N PHE A 354 -8.35 -7.05 27.20
CA PHE A 354 -8.55 -7.10 28.63
C PHE A 354 -9.85 -6.41 29.01
N PRO A 355 -10.77 -7.05 29.77
CA PRO A 355 -11.98 -6.40 30.21
C PRO A 355 -11.64 -5.29 31.20
N LEU A 356 -12.17 -4.09 30.94
CA LEU A 356 -12.13 -2.95 31.85
C LEU A 356 -13.41 -2.86 32.67
N SER A 357 -14.55 -3.25 32.08
CA SER A 357 -15.86 -3.22 32.68
C SER A 357 -16.79 -4.20 31.95
N PRO A 358 -18.02 -4.43 32.40
CA PRO A 358 -19.00 -5.25 31.70
C PRO A 358 -19.38 -4.75 30.30
N VAL A 359 -19.00 -3.51 29.92
CA VAL A 359 -19.36 -2.88 28.67
C VAL A 359 -18.14 -2.30 27.92
N ALA A 360 -16.93 -2.56 28.41
CA ALA A 360 -15.72 -1.99 27.82
C ALA A 360 -14.51 -2.93 27.94
N ASP A 361 -13.82 -3.15 26.83
CA ASP A 361 -12.57 -3.90 26.76
C ASP A 361 -11.42 -3.01 26.26
N LEU A 362 -10.25 -3.22 26.82
CA LEU A 362 -9.00 -2.61 26.38
C LEU A 362 -8.36 -3.48 25.31
N LEU A 363 -7.94 -2.88 24.21
CA LEU A 363 -7.27 -3.56 23.13
C LEU A 363 -5.83 -3.02 22.98
N ALA A 364 -4.90 -3.92 22.78
CA ALA A 364 -3.51 -3.57 22.46
C ALA A 364 -2.96 -4.54 21.41
N GLY A 365 -2.10 -4.05 20.53
CA GLY A 365 -1.54 -4.87 19.48
C GLY A 365 -0.18 -4.39 18.97
N PHE A 366 0.54 -5.34 18.39
CA PHE A 366 1.79 -5.08 17.66
C PHE A 366 1.83 -5.95 16.42
N ARG A 367 2.34 -5.43 15.30
CA ARG A 367 2.61 -6.22 14.10
C ARG A 367 3.82 -5.71 13.33
N THR A 368 4.42 -6.62 12.59
CA THR A 368 5.40 -6.31 11.55
C THR A 368 4.68 -6.21 10.21
N ASP A 369 5.23 -5.41 9.31
CA ASP A 369 4.77 -5.30 7.93
C ASP A 369 5.98 -5.05 7.02
N ARG A 370 6.57 -6.14 6.57
CA ARG A 370 7.80 -6.09 5.79
C ARG A 370 7.53 -5.66 4.37
N ASN A 371 8.46 -4.90 3.84
CA ASN A 371 8.48 -4.51 2.43
C ASN A 371 8.68 -5.74 1.56
N PHE A 372 7.87 -5.87 0.50
CA PHE A 372 7.95 -7.00 -0.40
C PHE A 372 8.67 -6.69 -1.72
N LEU A 373 9.01 -5.43 -2.01
CA LEU A 373 9.61 -5.06 -3.28
C LEU A 373 10.95 -5.77 -3.50
N ASP A 374 11.07 -6.49 -4.61
CA ASP A 374 12.31 -7.08 -5.09
C ASP A 374 13.04 -6.07 -5.97
N ARG A 375 14.00 -5.36 -5.39
CA ARG A 375 14.79 -4.34 -6.09
C ARG A 375 15.75 -4.95 -7.10
N ASP A 376 16.30 -6.10 -6.78
CA ASP A 376 17.30 -6.78 -7.63
C ASP A 376 16.70 -7.29 -8.94
N ALA A 377 15.35 -7.48 -8.96
CA ALA A 377 14.62 -7.90 -10.15
C ALA A 377 14.16 -6.72 -11.04
N LEU A 378 14.45 -5.48 -10.65
CA LEU A 378 14.11 -4.26 -11.38
C LEU A 378 15.40 -3.61 -11.93
N ASP A 379 15.35 -3.20 -13.19
CA ASP A 379 16.42 -2.44 -13.82
C ASP A 379 16.10 -0.93 -13.75
N ALA A 380 16.88 -0.20 -12.97
CA ALA A 380 16.67 1.24 -12.76
C ALA A 380 16.72 2.07 -14.05
N ALA A 381 17.41 1.58 -15.09
CA ALA A 381 17.51 2.30 -16.36
C ALA A 381 16.26 2.16 -17.23
N THR A 382 15.58 1.01 -17.18
CA THR A 382 14.47 0.67 -18.07
C THR A 382 13.14 0.46 -17.35
N ASP A 383 13.14 0.22 -16.03
CA ASP A 383 11.97 -0.13 -15.28
C ASP A 383 11.52 1.03 -14.38
N ILE A 384 10.22 1.14 -14.19
CA ILE A 384 9.56 2.06 -13.28
C ILE A 384 8.77 1.22 -12.29
N SER A 385 9.10 1.27 -11.00
CA SER A 385 8.32 0.57 -9.98
C SER A 385 6.95 1.20 -9.76
N GLY A 386 6.85 2.50 -9.97
CA GLY A 386 5.66 3.29 -9.66
C GLY A 386 5.31 3.31 -8.18
N THR A 387 6.22 2.86 -7.30
CA THR A 387 6.08 2.77 -5.86
C THR A 387 7.18 3.56 -5.17
N PHE A 388 6.95 3.95 -3.90
CA PHE A 388 7.88 4.81 -3.20
C PHE A 388 8.35 4.27 -1.85
N SER A 389 7.61 3.36 -1.21
CA SER A 389 8.00 2.84 0.11
C SER A 389 9.03 1.72 -0.03
N TYR A 390 10.19 1.89 0.61
CA TYR A 390 11.29 0.92 0.59
C TYR A 390 11.62 0.35 1.96
N TRP A 391 10.96 0.83 3.03
CA TRP A 391 11.23 0.48 4.41
C TRP A 391 10.26 -0.58 4.95
N ASP A 392 10.75 -1.40 5.86
CA ASP A 392 9.93 -2.24 6.70
C ASP A 392 9.14 -1.39 7.70
N LEU A 393 7.89 -1.75 7.98
CA LEU A 393 7.04 -1.08 8.93
C LEU A 393 6.79 -1.94 10.17
N TYR A 394 6.69 -1.25 11.29
CA TYR A 394 6.25 -1.79 12.57
C TYR A 394 5.08 -0.95 13.07
N HIS A 395 4.06 -1.62 13.59
CA HIS A 395 2.86 -0.94 14.05
C HIS A 395 2.56 -1.32 15.48
N THR A 396 2.33 -0.33 16.33
CA THR A 396 1.77 -0.51 17.66
C THR A 396 0.38 0.10 17.70
N SER A 397 -0.53 -0.51 18.43
CA SER A 397 -1.91 -0.08 18.49
C SER A 397 -2.47 -0.20 19.91
N PHE A 398 -3.37 0.72 20.23
CA PHE A 398 -4.02 0.77 21.52
C PHE A 398 -5.42 1.40 21.38
N GLY A 399 -6.43 0.85 22.08
CA GLY A 399 -7.79 1.37 22.01
C GLY A 399 -8.77 0.69 22.93
N VAL A 400 -10.04 1.05 22.76
CA VAL A 400 -11.14 0.57 23.58
C VAL A 400 -12.27 0.06 22.68
N ASP A 401 -12.83 -1.07 23.03
CA ASP A 401 -14.05 -1.65 22.46
C ASP A 401 -15.19 -1.47 23.47
N LEU A 402 -16.16 -0.63 23.12
CA LEU A 402 -17.36 -0.39 23.88
C LEU A 402 -18.48 -1.24 23.32
N HIS A 403 -19.09 -2.07 24.13
CA HIS A 403 -20.10 -3.01 23.64
C HIS A 403 -21.40 -2.98 24.47
N SER A 404 -22.48 -3.19 23.76
CA SER A 404 -23.80 -3.43 24.30
C SER A 404 -24.35 -4.73 23.71
N GLN A 405 -25.59 -5.10 24.07
CA GLN A 405 -26.22 -6.30 23.52
C GLN A 405 -26.38 -6.31 22.00
N ARG A 406 -26.45 -5.13 21.35
CA ARG A 406 -26.71 -4.99 19.90
C ARG A 406 -25.67 -4.18 19.14
N ALA A 407 -24.79 -3.49 19.81
CA ALA A 407 -23.85 -2.62 19.15
C ALA A 407 -22.48 -2.69 19.79
N LYS A 408 -21.46 -2.54 18.97
CA LYS A 408 -20.07 -2.36 19.38
C LYS A 408 -19.51 -1.10 18.74
N LEU A 409 -18.77 -0.34 19.53
CA LEU A 409 -18.05 0.86 19.10
C LEU A 409 -16.60 0.68 19.49
N THR A 410 -15.72 0.63 18.49
CA THR A 410 -14.28 0.48 18.68
C THR A 410 -13.57 1.76 18.29
N VAL A 411 -12.75 2.29 19.18
CA VAL A 411 -11.96 3.52 18.95
C VAL A 411 -10.54 3.32 19.46
N GLY A 412 -9.55 3.79 18.68
CA GLY A 412 -8.16 3.70 19.14
C GLY A 412 -7.18 4.38 18.21
N VAL A 413 -5.92 4.21 18.55
CA VAL A 413 -4.78 4.81 17.87
C VAL A 413 -3.82 3.72 17.39
N VAL A 414 -3.15 4.00 16.28
CA VAL A 414 -2.09 3.17 15.71
C VAL A 414 -0.89 4.05 15.44
N TYR A 415 0.25 3.67 15.95
CA TYR A 415 1.53 4.29 15.61
C TYR A 415 2.32 3.34 14.73
N SER A 416 2.72 3.82 13.57
CA SER A 416 3.50 3.09 12.57
C SER A 416 4.85 3.77 12.39
N PHE A 417 5.92 2.98 12.35
CA PHE A 417 7.27 3.51 12.15
C PHE A 417 8.10 2.57 11.29
N GLY A 418 9.01 3.16 10.53
CA GLY A 418 9.93 2.44 9.66
C GLY A 418 11.13 3.30 9.29
N GLN A 419 12.20 2.64 8.85
CA GLN A 419 13.42 3.29 8.39
C GLN A 419 14.04 2.48 7.27
N ASP A 420 14.58 3.17 6.28
CA ASP A 420 15.46 2.62 5.25
C ASP A 420 16.75 3.44 5.17
N THR A 421 17.86 2.75 4.93
CA THR A 421 19.19 3.36 4.77
C THR A 421 19.78 3.10 3.40
N SER A 422 19.04 2.42 2.51
CA SER A 422 19.45 2.16 1.13
C SER A 422 18.88 3.24 0.20
N ALA A 423 19.72 3.82 -0.64
CA ALA A 423 19.27 4.76 -1.64
C ALA A 423 18.35 4.05 -2.65
N PRO A 424 17.12 4.57 -2.88
CA PRO A 424 16.33 4.06 -3.99
C PRO A 424 16.99 4.45 -5.30
N GLU A 425 17.34 3.48 -6.12
CA GLU A 425 17.94 3.71 -7.43
C GLU A 425 17.03 4.53 -8.36
N ASP A 426 15.71 4.47 -8.15
CA ASP A 426 14.70 5.23 -8.88
C ASP A 426 14.76 6.75 -8.66
N PHE A 427 15.47 7.23 -7.65
CA PHE A 427 15.68 8.67 -7.38
C PHE A 427 16.89 9.26 -8.08
N ARG A 428 17.56 8.52 -8.92
CA ARG A 428 18.55 9.08 -9.86
C ARG A 428 17.87 10.00 -10.89
N ALA A 429 17.12 10.99 -10.42
CA ALA A 429 16.64 12.07 -11.29
C ALA A 429 17.81 12.82 -11.94
N LEU A 430 18.97 12.74 -11.32
CA LEU A 430 20.27 13.19 -11.84
C LEU A 430 21.09 12.06 -12.47
N GLY A 431 20.61 10.82 -12.49
CA GLY A 431 21.36 9.65 -12.96
C GLY A 431 21.81 9.73 -14.41
N ASP A 432 21.17 10.59 -15.21
CA ASP A 432 21.62 10.93 -16.57
C ASP A 432 22.81 11.93 -16.56
N PHE A 433 23.13 12.54 -15.40
CA PHE A 433 24.10 13.62 -15.26
C PHE A 433 25.17 13.37 -14.20
N VAL A 434 24.89 12.53 -13.20
CA VAL A 434 25.81 12.25 -12.10
C VAL A 434 26.52 10.91 -12.37
N ASP A 435 27.85 10.98 -12.40
CA ASP A 435 28.67 9.79 -12.59
C ASP A 435 28.35 8.73 -11.51
N ALA A 436 28.17 7.48 -11.91
CA ALA A 436 27.70 6.36 -11.08
C ALA A 436 28.63 6.00 -9.89
N GLY A 437 29.65 6.79 -9.65
CA GLY A 437 30.64 6.60 -8.59
C GLY A 437 30.38 7.32 -7.27
N GLN A 438 29.31 8.12 -7.15
CA GLN A 438 28.97 8.75 -5.88
C GLN A 438 27.93 7.90 -5.14
N ASP A 439 28.36 7.26 -4.04
CA ASP A 439 27.49 6.56 -3.12
C ASP A 439 26.64 7.58 -2.32
N PHE A 440 25.39 7.75 -2.73
CA PHE A 440 24.44 8.57 -2.00
C PHE A 440 23.80 7.73 -0.88
N LEU A 441 24.13 8.05 0.36
CA LEU A 441 23.53 7.43 1.54
C LEU A 441 22.18 8.10 1.85
N LEU A 442 21.13 7.69 1.11
CA LEU A 442 19.78 8.11 1.46
C LEU A 442 19.31 7.43 2.74
N ARG A 443 18.93 8.22 3.71
CA ARG A 443 18.25 7.73 4.90
C ARG A 443 16.83 8.27 4.94
N THR A 444 15.87 7.37 4.84
CA THR A 444 14.46 7.69 4.97
C THR A 444 13.93 7.20 6.32
N THR A 445 13.22 8.07 7.02
CA THR A 445 12.52 7.74 8.26
C THR A 445 11.05 8.04 8.08
N PHE A 446 10.22 7.07 8.38
CA PHE A 446 8.77 7.14 8.27
C PHE A 446 8.14 6.97 9.65
N ASN A 447 7.23 7.87 10.00
CA ASN A 447 6.40 7.76 11.20
C ASN A 447 4.97 8.16 10.85
N GLN A 448 4.00 7.46 11.41
CA GLN A 448 2.59 7.75 11.20
C GLN A 448 1.81 7.49 12.47
N LEU A 449 0.97 8.44 12.85
CA LEU A 449 -0.03 8.28 13.91
C LEU A 449 -1.42 8.28 13.28
N GLY A 450 -2.16 7.21 13.44
CA GLY A 450 -3.52 7.07 12.90
C GLY A 450 -4.54 6.86 14.02
N MET A 451 -5.76 7.33 13.78
CA MET A 451 -6.92 7.02 14.60
C MET A 451 -7.83 6.06 13.82
N THR A 452 -8.30 5.02 14.48
CA THR A 452 -9.26 4.06 13.92
C THR A 452 -10.58 4.11 14.65
N PHE A 453 -11.65 3.92 13.88
CA PHE A 453 -13.01 3.92 14.39
C PHE A 453 -13.79 2.79 13.72
N GLY A 454 -14.55 2.02 14.50
CA GLY A 454 -15.37 0.92 14.01
C GLY A 454 -16.71 0.87 14.71
N PHE A 455 -17.72 0.49 13.95
CA PHE A 455 -19.06 0.31 14.46
C PHE A 455 -19.64 -1.00 13.91
N SER A 456 -20.17 -1.83 14.82
CA SER A 456 -20.89 -3.06 14.48
C SER A 456 -22.30 -3.01 15.08
N TYR A 457 -23.27 -3.42 14.27
CA TYR A 457 -24.66 -3.52 14.71
C TYR A 457 -25.23 -4.91 14.40
N PHE A 458 -25.81 -5.57 15.41
CA PHE A 458 -26.41 -6.91 15.32
C PHE A 458 -27.94 -6.77 15.24
N ILE A 459 -28.52 -7.16 14.12
CA ILE A 459 -29.97 -6.98 13.79
C ILE A 459 -30.82 -7.98 14.57
N LEU A 460 -30.31 -9.20 14.73
CA LEU A 460 -30.99 -10.26 15.48
C LEU A 460 -30.13 -10.57 16.71
N GLY A 461 -30.70 -10.32 17.88
CA GLY A 461 -30.12 -10.75 19.14
C GLY A 461 -29.89 -12.27 19.16
N GLU A 462 -29.03 -12.72 20.05
CA GLU A 462 -28.67 -14.12 20.24
C GLU A 462 -29.91 -15.01 20.09
N ALA A 463 -29.84 -15.96 19.16
CA ALA A 463 -30.78 -17.07 19.18
C ALA A 463 -30.69 -17.64 20.60
N LYS A 464 -31.78 -17.60 21.35
CA LYS A 464 -31.88 -18.27 22.67
C LYS A 464 -31.25 -19.64 22.48
N GLU A 465 -30.12 -19.90 23.15
CA GLU A 465 -29.65 -21.26 23.28
C GLU A 465 -30.87 -22.10 23.66
N ALA A 466 -31.27 -22.99 22.78
CA ALA A 466 -32.26 -23.98 23.09
C ALA A 466 -31.69 -24.71 24.33
N LYS A 467 -32.26 -24.43 25.48
CA LYS A 467 -32.04 -25.23 26.66
C LYS A 467 -32.46 -26.63 26.24
N GLY A 468 -31.44 -27.41 25.87
CA GLY A 468 -31.62 -28.84 25.68
C GLY A 468 -31.95 -29.45 27.01
N GLU A 469 -33.11 -30.02 27.05
CA GLU A 469 -33.46 -31.09 28.01
C GLU A 469 -32.54 -32.31 27.80
#